data_dc59a3231ca373ce22197fea423414ce
#
_entry.id   dc59a3231ca373ce22197fea423414ce
#
_cell.length_a   1.000
_cell.length_b   1.000
_cell.length_c   1.000
_cell.angle_alpha   90.00
_cell.angle_beta   90.00
_cell.angle_gamma   90.00
#
_symmetry.space_group_name_H-M   'P 1'
#
loop_
_entity.id
_entity.type
_entity.pdbx_description
1 polymer ?
#
loop_
_entity_poly.entity_id
_entity_poly.type
_entity_poly.pdbx_seq_one_letter_code
_entity_poly.pdbx_strand_id
1 'polypeptide(L)'
;KEEQSKFESVKYVFLSGEALTANSIKRFYNIYDYNKVQLHNLYGPTECAVDVSYYDCVPTDIDPVPIGKPIYNTQLHILDKYNNQTPIGVVGELCIAGVNVGQGYLNNEELTNEKFIDNPYGEGKLYKTGDLAYWREDGQIIYCGRNDFQVKINGQRIELGEIENAIGKIDGVVQCAVIVRDQYICAFYTGKETEEKALRSILKTTLPRYMVPHVFTYMESLPMTVSGKLDRKALPETDFTSISTETEYVAPETEEEKVLAESIARVLGIERVGVHENFFDVGGDSLKAIELISELEDKGYTVVVKSIFEAKDIQAL
;
A
#
# COMPACT_ATOMS: atom_id res chain seq x y z
N LYS A 1 14.67 -27.04 1.51
CA LYS A 1 14.67 -28.07 0.44
C LYS A 1 13.37 -28.90 0.38
N GLU A 2 12.71 -29.16 1.51
CA GLU A 2 11.40 -29.84 1.53
C GLU A 2 10.25 -29.00 0.97
N GLU A 3 10.26 -27.67 1.16
CA GLU A 3 9.26 -26.76 0.60
C GLU A 3 9.36 -26.63 -0.93
N GLN A 4 10.55 -26.75 -1.54
CA GLN A 4 10.72 -26.74 -2.99
C GLN A 4 9.92 -27.84 -3.71
N SER A 5 9.71 -28.98 -3.07
CA SER A 5 8.97 -30.10 -3.67
C SER A 5 7.47 -29.82 -3.83
N LYS A 6 6.90 -28.92 -3.04
CA LYS A 6 5.46 -28.58 -3.09
C LYS A 6 5.07 -27.78 -4.33
N PHE A 7 6.03 -27.13 -5.01
CA PHE A 7 5.78 -26.23 -6.14
C PHE A 7 6.49 -26.64 -7.44
N GLU A 8 6.85 -27.91 -7.59
CA GLU A 8 7.55 -28.42 -8.79
C GLU A 8 6.80 -28.21 -10.11
N SER A 9 5.47 -28.08 -10.07
CA SER A 9 4.63 -27.86 -11.24
C SER A 9 4.47 -26.38 -11.63
N VAL A 10 4.90 -25.44 -10.76
CA VAL A 10 4.82 -23.99 -11.02
C VAL A 10 5.84 -23.61 -12.08
N LYS A 11 5.39 -22.91 -13.12
CA LYS A 11 6.23 -22.40 -14.21
C LYS A 11 6.33 -20.89 -14.22
N TYR A 12 5.29 -20.22 -13.78
CA TYR A 12 5.16 -18.77 -13.82
C TYR A 12 4.68 -18.25 -12.48
N VAL A 13 5.29 -17.17 -12.01
CA VAL A 13 4.87 -16.41 -10.83
C VAL A 13 4.68 -14.97 -11.25
N PHE A 14 3.51 -14.40 -10.96
CA PHE A 14 3.14 -13.04 -11.28
C PHE A 14 3.01 -12.24 -10.01
N LEU A 15 3.70 -11.09 -9.94
CA LEU A 15 3.63 -10.15 -8.81
C LEU A 15 3.09 -8.82 -9.32
N SER A 16 2.10 -8.29 -8.61
CA SER A 16 1.44 -7.03 -8.92
C SER A 16 1.06 -6.28 -7.65
N GLY A 17 0.71 -5.01 -7.77
CA GLY A 17 0.12 -4.20 -6.70
C GLY A 17 1.12 -3.32 -5.96
N GLU A 18 2.38 -3.71 -5.83
CA GLU A 18 3.43 -2.93 -5.18
C GLU A 18 4.74 -2.92 -5.99
N ALA A 19 5.65 -2.01 -5.64
CA ALA A 19 6.94 -1.93 -6.30
C ALA A 19 7.81 -3.16 -5.95
N LEU A 20 8.15 -3.95 -6.97
CA LEU A 20 9.05 -5.09 -6.83
C LEU A 20 10.50 -4.59 -6.74
N THR A 21 11.27 -5.14 -5.79
CA THR A 21 12.69 -4.80 -5.61
C THR A 21 13.62 -5.85 -6.21
N ALA A 22 14.79 -5.43 -6.66
CA ALA A 22 15.84 -6.35 -7.13
C ALA A 22 16.25 -7.38 -6.05
N ASN A 23 16.21 -6.99 -4.77
CA ASN A 23 16.47 -7.91 -3.67
C ASN A 23 15.43 -9.02 -3.58
N SER A 24 14.15 -8.72 -3.77
CA SER A 24 13.08 -9.71 -3.80
C SER A 24 13.25 -10.68 -4.97
N ILE A 25 13.64 -10.19 -6.15
CA ILE A 25 13.95 -11.02 -7.32
C ILE A 25 15.11 -11.96 -7.03
N LYS A 26 16.21 -11.46 -6.44
CA LYS A 26 17.36 -12.28 -6.04
C LYS A 26 16.98 -13.36 -5.03
N ARG A 27 16.17 -13.01 -4.01
CA ARG A 27 15.68 -13.99 -3.03
C ARG A 27 14.84 -15.08 -3.70
N PHE A 28 13.96 -14.70 -4.63
CA PHE A 28 13.17 -15.64 -5.40
C PHE A 28 14.04 -16.64 -6.18
N TYR A 29 15.01 -16.15 -6.96
CA TYR A 29 15.88 -16.99 -7.78
C TYR A 29 16.99 -17.72 -7.00
N ASN A 30 17.22 -17.39 -5.75
CA ASN A 30 18.00 -18.22 -4.83
C ASN A 30 17.28 -19.53 -4.46
N ILE A 31 15.93 -19.52 -4.54
CA ILE A 31 15.06 -20.67 -4.24
C ILE A 31 14.71 -21.43 -5.51
N TYR A 32 14.34 -20.71 -6.58
CA TYR A 32 13.85 -21.27 -7.82
C TYR A 32 14.87 -21.13 -8.96
N ASP A 33 14.99 -22.20 -9.77
CA ASP A 33 15.81 -22.16 -10.97
C ASP A 33 15.15 -21.29 -12.05
N TYR A 34 15.85 -20.24 -12.48
CA TYR A 34 15.40 -19.30 -13.51
C TYR A 34 14.98 -19.99 -14.82
N ASN A 35 15.60 -21.12 -15.18
CA ASN A 35 15.26 -21.86 -16.39
C ASN A 35 13.97 -22.70 -16.25
N LYS A 36 13.44 -22.85 -15.04
CA LYS A 36 12.25 -23.65 -14.75
C LYS A 36 11.06 -22.81 -14.33
N VAL A 37 11.29 -21.76 -13.54
CA VAL A 37 10.25 -20.88 -13.00
C VAL A 37 10.57 -19.44 -13.38
N GLN A 38 9.64 -18.77 -14.06
CA GLN A 38 9.78 -17.38 -14.47
C GLN A 38 8.98 -16.49 -13.55
N LEU A 39 9.60 -15.38 -13.11
CA LEU A 39 8.98 -14.34 -12.31
C LEU A 39 8.65 -13.15 -13.20
N HIS A 40 7.42 -12.66 -13.10
CA HIS A 40 6.93 -11.52 -13.86
C HIS A 40 6.47 -10.42 -12.92
N ASN A 41 6.93 -9.19 -13.16
CA ASN A 41 6.42 -8.00 -12.50
C ASN A 41 5.31 -7.41 -13.35
N LEU A 42 4.12 -7.28 -12.79
CA LEU A 42 2.95 -6.70 -13.46
C LEU A 42 2.60 -5.36 -12.84
N TYR A 43 2.04 -4.46 -13.65
CA TYR A 43 1.54 -3.18 -13.18
C TYR A 43 0.22 -2.86 -13.86
N GLY A 44 -0.72 -2.30 -13.08
CA GLY A 44 -1.94 -1.70 -13.59
C GLY A 44 -2.86 -1.20 -12.49
N PRO A 45 -3.67 -0.18 -12.80
CA PRO A 45 -4.73 0.30 -11.93
C PRO A 45 -6.03 -0.48 -12.14
N THR A 46 -6.89 -0.50 -11.13
CA THR A 46 -8.23 -1.10 -11.19
C THR A 46 -9.07 -0.54 -12.34
N GLU A 47 -8.90 0.74 -12.64
CA GLU A 47 -9.58 1.48 -13.72
C GLU A 47 -9.26 0.96 -15.13
N CYS A 48 -8.21 0.13 -15.25
CA CYS A 48 -7.78 -0.48 -16.52
C CYS A 48 -7.69 -2.01 -16.43
N ALA A 49 -8.61 -2.64 -15.72
CA ALA A 49 -8.76 -4.11 -15.61
C ALA A 49 -7.51 -4.83 -15.06
N VAL A 50 -6.97 -4.31 -13.97
CA VAL A 50 -5.94 -4.88 -13.08
C VAL A 50 -4.52 -4.70 -13.63
N ASP A 51 -4.14 -5.31 -14.74
CA ASP A 51 -2.76 -5.28 -15.24
C ASP A 51 -2.71 -4.76 -16.68
N VAL A 52 -1.80 -3.83 -16.93
CA VAL A 52 -1.64 -3.15 -18.24
C VAL A 52 -0.22 -3.28 -18.80
N SER A 53 0.73 -3.68 -17.95
CA SER A 53 2.10 -3.95 -18.39
C SER A 53 2.71 -5.14 -17.67
N TYR A 54 3.79 -5.66 -18.24
CA TYR A 54 4.56 -6.77 -17.68
C TYR A 54 6.05 -6.59 -17.93
N TYR A 55 6.84 -7.11 -17.00
CA TYR A 55 8.28 -7.21 -17.10
C TYR A 55 8.74 -8.62 -16.72
N ASP A 56 9.57 -9.24 -17.57
CA ASP A 56 10.17 -10.55 -17.31
C ASP A 56 11.42 -10.35 -16.44
N CYS A 57 11.30 -10.69 -15.15
CA CYS A 57 12.39 -10.47 -14.19
C CYS A 57 13.55 -11.46 -14.41
N VAL A 58 14.77 -10.95 -14.26
CA VAL A 58 15.99 -11.77 -14.35
C VAL A 58 16.81 -11.70 -13.04
N PRO A 59 17.60 -12.74 -12.70
CA PRO A 59 18.38 -12.78 -11.45
C PRO A 59 19.36 -11.62 -11.26
N THR A 60 19.73 -10.95 -12.37
CA THR A 60 20.68 -9.84 -12.41
C THR A 60 20.03 -8.47 -12.38
N ASP A 61 18.71 -8.40 -12.23
CA ASP A 61 18.01 -7.11 -12.14
C ASP A 61 18.55 -6.24 -11.00
N ILE A 62 18.52 -4.94 -11.24
CA ILE A 62 18.91 -3.88 -10.30
C ILE A 62 17.74 -2.89 -10.15
N ASP A 63 17.68 -2.22 -9.01
CA ASP A 63 16.67 -1.19 -8.76
C ASP A 63 16.97 0.10 -9.58
N PRO A 64 15.94 0.78 -10.07
CA PRO A 64 14.53 0.41 -10.01
C PRO A 64 14.16 -0.69 -11.02
N VAL A 65 13.41 -1.70 -10.55
CA VAL A 65 12.87 -2.76 -11.41
C VAL A 65 11.80 -2.18 -12.34
N PRO A 66 11.86 -2.45 -13.66
CA PRO A 66 10.86 -1.95 -14.60
C PRO A 66 9.45 -2.48 -14.31
N ILE A 67 8.43 -1.68 -14.63
CA ILE A 67 7.04 -2.15 -14.78
C ILE A 67 6.79 -2.71 -16.19
N GLY A 68 7.76 -2.60 -17.08
CA GLY A 68 7.86 -3.33 -18.33
C GLY A 68 7.22 -2.65 -19.53
N LYS A 69 6.56 -3.47 -20.35
CA LYS A 69 5.94 -3.12 -21.63
C LYS A 69 4.44 -3.33 -21.58
N PRO A 70 3.64 -2.65 -22.42
CA PRO A 70 2.20 -2.87 -22.46
C PRO A 70 1.84 -4.30 -22.85
N ILE A 71 0.76 -4.80 -22.27
CA ILE A 71 0.11 -6.04 -22.74
C ILE A 71 -0.61 -5.82 -24.06
N TYR A 72 -1.11 -6.90 -24.69
CA TYR A 72 -1.84 -6.81 -25.94
C TYR A 72 -3.08 -5.88 -25.86
N ASN A 73 -3.33 -5.14 -26.92
CA ASN A 73 -4.45 -4.20 -27.06
C ASN A 73 -4.45 -3.05 -26.05
N THR A 74 -3.30 -2.79 -25.42
CA THR A 74 -3.07 -1.70 -24.48
C THR A 74 -2.00 -0.76 -25.02
N GLN A 75 -2.17 0.53 -24.81
CA GLN A 75 -1.19 1.55 -25.14
C GLN A 75 -0.81 2.29 -23.85
N LEU A 76 0.48 2.49 -23.65
CA LEU A 76 1.02 3.25 -22.54
C LEU A 76 1.69 4.51 -23.09
N HIS A 77 1.28 5.66 -22.58
CA HIS A 77 1.80 6.96 -22.94
C HIS A 77 2.38 7.63 -21.70
N ILE A 78 3.55 8.25 -21.84
CA ILE A 78 4.12 9.09 -20.79
C ILE A 78 4.00 10.53 -21.26
N LEU A 79 3.18 11.31 -20.55
CA LEU A 79 2.73 12.62 -21.01
C LEU A 79 3.19 13.74 -20.07
N ASP A 80 3.45 14.91 -20.66
CA ASP A 80 3.66 16.14 -19.92
C ASP A 80 2.31 16.75 -19.45
N LYS A 81 2.38 17.85 -18.72
CA LYS A 81 1.19 18.56 -18.21
C LYS A 81 0.26 19.13 -19.32
N TYR A 82 0.70 19.14 -20.56
CA TYR A 82 -0.06 19.58 -21.74
C TYR A 82 -0.58 18.39 -22.54
N ASN A 83 -0.45 17.18 -22.03
CA ASN A 83 -0.76 15.91 -22.68
C ASN A 83 0.08 15.61 -23.94
N ASN A 84 1.31 16.16 -24.07
CA ASN A 84 2.25 15.75 -25.11
C ASN A 84 3.11 14.59 -24.62
N GLN A 85 3.50 13.69 -25.54
CA GLN A 85 4.44 12.60 -25.24
C GLN A 85 5.80 13.16 -24.84
N THR A 86 6.35 12.64 -23.74
CA THR A 86 7.71 12.96 -23.28
C THR A 86 8.77 12.18 -24.08
N PRO A 87 9.97 12.75 -24.27
CA PRO A 87 11.10 11.98 -24.78
C PRO A 87 11.52 10.84 -23.86
N ILE A 88 12.25 9.85 -24.43
CA ILE A 88 12.89 8.77 -23.65
C ILE A 88 13.75 9.37 -22.53
N GLY A 89 13.66 8.80 -21.32
CA GLY A 89 14.36 9.25 -20.12
C GLY A 89 13.73 10.44 -19.42
N VAL A 90 12.70 11.07 -19.98
CA VAL A 90 12.01 12.20 -19.36
C VAL A 90 10.78 11.74 -18.62
N VAL A 91 10.68 12.10 -17.33
CA VAL A 91 9.55 11.75 -16.46
C VAL A 91 8.31 12.53 -16.87
N GLY A 92 7.18 11.83 -16.94
CA GLY A 92 5.84 12.37 -17.15
C GLY A 92 4.78 11.52 -16.47
N GLU A 93 3.52 11.89 -16.63
CA GLU A 93 2.39 11.11 -16.14
C GLU A 93 2.18 9.87 -17.03
N LEU A 94 2.12 8.69 -16.43
CA LEU A 94 1.76 7.46 -17.14
C LEU A 94 0.26 7.48 -17.43
N CYS A 95 -0.10 7.38 -18.69
CA CYS A 95 -1.47 7.35 -19.15
C CYS A 95 -1.73 6.07 -19.95
N ILE A 96 -2.93 5.53 -19.84
CA ILE A 96 -3.30 4.22 -20.38
C ILE A 96 -4.45 4.38 -21.37
N ALA A 97 -4.30 3.79 -22.56
CA ALA A 97 -5.36 3.67 -23.54
C ALA A 97 -5.49 2.22 -24.03
N GLY A 98 -6.65 1.88 -24.57
CA GLY A 98 -6.91 0.54 -25.11
C GLY A 98 -8.23 -0.05 -24.60
N VAL A 99 -8.44 -1.32 -24.95
CA VAL A 99 -9.71 -2.02 -24.69
C VAL A 99 -10.00 -2.29 -23.20
N ASN A 100 -8.97 -2.22 -22.40
CA ASN A 100 -9.02 -2.47 -20.94
C ASN A 100 -9.33 -1.22 -20.12
N VAL A 101 -9.40 -0.03 -20.73
CA VAL A 101 -9.78 1.20 -20.03
C VAL A 101 -11.26 1.18 -19.68
N GLY A 102 -11.56 1.40 -18.38
CA GLY A 102 -12.90 1.43 -17.83
C GLY A 102 -13.74 2.60 -18.37
N GLN A 103 -15.03 2.60 -18.06
CA GLN A 103 -15.96 3.63 -18.53
C GLN A 103 -15.96 4.89 -17.64
N GLY A 104 -15.47 4.79 -16.40
CA GLY A 104 -15.43 5.88 -15.42
C GLY A 104 -15.83 5.45 -14.03
N TYR A 105 -16.06 6.43 -13.17
CA TYR A 105 -16.46 6.23 -11.77
C TYR A 105 -17.98 6.35 -11.63
N LEU A 106 -18.60 5.37 -11.02
CA LEU A 106 -20.06 5.35 -10.81
C LEU A 106 -20.52 6.55 -9.97
N ASN A 107 -21.51 7.29 -10.47
CA ASN A 107 -22.09 8.48 -9.84
C ASN A 107 -21.06 9.60 -9.52
N ASN A 108 -19.95 9.66 -10.26
CA ASN A 108 -18.95 10.72 -10.14
C ASN A 108 -18.46 11.18 -11.52
N GLU A 109 -19.31 11.98 -12.18
CA GLU A 109 -19.05 12.50 -13.54
C GLU A 109 -17.84 13.46 -13.56
N GLU A 110 -17.66 14.27 -12.52
CA GLU A 110 -16.59 15.25 -12.44
C GLU A 110 -15.22 14.53 -12.45
N LEU A 111 -15.01 13.58 -11.55
CA LEU A 111 -13.78 12.79 -11.49
C LEU A 111 -13.61 11.92 -12.75
N THR A 112 -14.70 11.39 -13.31
CA THR A 112 -14.65 10.63 -14.55
C THR A 112 -14.10 11.49 -15.69
N ASN A 113 -14.60 12.70 -15.87
CA ASN A 113 -14.17 13.60 -16.92
C ASN A 113 -12.74 14.10 -16.71
N GLU A 114 -12.28 14.21 -15.46
CA GLU A 114 -10.90 14.56 -15.13
C GLU A 114 -9.92 13.43 -15.49
N LYS A 115 -10.25 12.19 -15.15
CA LYS A 115 -9.35 11.04 -15.27
C LYS A 115 -9.46 10.27 -16.58
N PHE A 116 -10.64 10.25 -17.22
CA PHE A 116 -10.91 9.52 -18.45
C PHE A 116 -11.17 10.51 -19.60
N ILE A 117 -10.09 11.09 -20.14
CA ILE A 117 -10.17 12.05 -21.23
C ILE A 117 -10.32 11.35 -22.59
N ASP A 118 -10.70 12.08 -23.64
CA ASP A 118 -10.65 11.56 -24.99
C ASP A 118 -9.20 11.29 -25.39
N ASN A 119 -8.95 10.14 -26.01
CA ASN A 119 -7.59 9.73 -26.37
C ASN A 119 -7.04 10.59 -27.53
N PRO A 120 -6.04 11.47 -27.29
CA PRO A 120 -5.49 12.29 -28.38
C PRO A 120 -4.59 11.50 -29.34
N TYR A 121 -4.29 10.23 -29.04
CA TYR A 121 -3.39 9.38 -29.82
C TYR A 121 -4.10 8.23 -30.54
N GLY A 122 -5.43 8.12 -30.42
CA GLY A 122 -6.19 7.05 -31.04
C GLY A 122 -7.66 7.09 -30.69
N GLU A 123 -8.33 5.96 -30.86
CA GLU A 123 -9.76 5.84 -30.54
C GLU A 123 -9.98 5.59 -29.04
N GLY A 124 -11.17 5.96 -28.54
CA GLY A 124 -11.63 5.67 -27.19
C GLY A 124 -11.12 6.65 -26.12
N LYS A 125 -11.01 6.16 -24.89
CA LYS A 125 -10.59 6.96 -23.73
C LYS A 125 -9.13 6.70 -23.39
N LEU A 126 -8.51 7.72 -22.80
CA LEU A 126 -7.20 7.67 -22.18
C LEU A 126 -7.37 7.94 -20.69
N TYR A 127 -6.92 7.00 -19.88
CA TYR A 127 -6.95 7.10 -18.41
C TYR A 127 -5.67 7.73 -17.88
N LYS A 128 -5.80 8.79 -17.11
CA LYS A 128 -4.73 9.50 -16.40
C LYS A 128 -4.53 8.88 -15.03
N THR A 129 -3.41 8.15 -14.84
CA THR A 129 -3.20 7.34 -13.63
C THR A 129 -2.81 8.15 -12.41
N GLY A 130 -2.19 9.32 -12.58
CA GLY A 130 -1.49 10.04 -11.53
C GLY A 130 -0.11 9.46 -11.19
N ASP A 131 0.28 8.35 -11.81
CA ASP A 131 1.60 7.74 -11.65
C ASP A 131 2.62 8.43 -12.53
N LEU A 132 3.84 8.63 -12.03
CA LEU A 132 4.97 9.18 -12.78
C LEU A 132 5.86 8.06 -13.28
N ALA A 133 6.30 8.17 -14.53
CA ALA A 133 7.15 7.17 -15.16
C ALA A 133 8.01 7.79 -16.27
N TYR A 134 8.97 7.01 -16.78
CA TYR A 134 9.69 7.34 -18.00
C TYR A 134 10.00 6.08 -18.83
N TRP A 135 10.13 6.27 -20.16
CA TRP A 135 10.61 5.23 -21.06
C TRP A 135 12.13 5.09 -20.96
N ARG A 136 12.62 3.88 -20.79
CA ARG A 136 14.01 3.51 -20.94
C ARG A 136 14.33 3.25 -22.42
N GLU A 137 15.59 3.37 -22.83
CA GLU A 137 16.03 3.18 -24.24
C GLU A 137 15.71 1.79 -24.78
N ASP A 138 15.64 0.76 -23.93
CA ASP A 138 15.29 -0.61 -24.31
C ASP A 138 13.76 -0.85 -24.42
N GLY A 139 12.97 0.21 -24.30
CA GLY A 139 11.51 0.15 -24.38
C GLY A 139 10.82 -0.40 -23.15
N GLN A 140 11.51 -0.40 -22.00
CA GLN A 140 10.90 -0.68 -20.70
C GLN A 140 10.45 0.61 -20.04
N ILE A 141 9.39 0.55 -19.23
CA ILE A 141 8.91 1.68 -18.44
C ILE A 141 9.44 1.53 -17.01
N ILE A 142 9.96 2.65 -16.49
CA ILE A 142 10.35 2.77 -15.09
C ILE A 142 9.31 3.61 -14.35
N TYR A 143 8.77 3.06 -13.28
CA TYR A 143 7.87 3.75 -12.36
C TYR A 143 8.66 4.68 -11.41
N CYS A 144 8.18 5.90 -11.20
CA CYS A 144 8.84 6.95 -10.42
C CYS A 144 8.02 7.45 -9.22
N GLY A 145 6.99 6.72 -8.83
CA GLY A 145 6.06 7.17 -7.78
C GLY A 145 4.84 7.90 -8.33
N ARG A 146 4.20 8.70 -7.50
CA ARG A 146 2.97 9.42 -7.86
C ARG A 146 3.16 10.92 -7.84
N ASN A 147 2.33 11.63 -8.63
CA ASN A 147 2.25 13.10 -8.62
C ASN A 147 1.22 13.63 -7.59
N ASP A 148 0.46 12.75 -6.95
CA ASP A 148 -0.52 13.02 -5.91
C ASP A 148 -0.12 12.39 -4.57
N PHE A 149 -1.02 12.46 -3.58
CA PHE A 149 -0.80 11.90 -2.24
C PHE A 149 -1.39 10.51 -2.05
N GLN A 150 -1.81 9.85 -3.11
CA GLN A 150 -2.27 8.48 -3.06
C GLN A 150 -1.09 7.53 -2.77
N VAL A 151 -1.30 6.58 -1.91
CA VAL A 151 -0.29 5.59 -1.49
C VAL A 151 -0.82 4.17 -1.64
N LYS A 152 0.10 3.21 -1.72
CA LYS A 152 -0.24 1.80 -1.57
C LYS A 152 0.38 1.30 -0.27
N ILE A 153 -0.41 0.69 0.60
CA ILE A 153 0.02 0.08 1.85
C ILE A 153 -0.54 -1.34 1.87
N ASN A 154 0.35 -2.33 1.94
CA ASN A 154 -0.03 -3.76 1.94
C ASN A 154 -1.01 -4.12 0.78
N GLY A 155 -0.77 -3.59 -0.41
CA GLY A 155 -1.61 -3.77 -1.59
C GLY A 155 -2.91 -2.95 -1.61
N GLN A 156 -3.26 -2.26 -0.52
CA GLN A 156 -4.43 -1.39 -0.45
C GLN A 156 -4.10 0.00 -1.01
N ARG A 157 -4.92 0.47 -1.95
CA ARG A 157 -4.83 1.82 -2.50
C ARG A 157 -5.54 2.79 -1.57
N ILE A 158 -4.83 3.76 -1.03
CA ILE A 158 -5.31 4.70 -0.01
C ILE A 158 -5.17 6.13 -0.51
N GLU A 159 -6.29 6.84 -0.50
CA GLU A 159 -6.35 8.28 -0.75
C GLU A 159 -6.14 9.03 0.58
N LEU A 160 -4.95 9.58 0.80
CA LEU A 160 -4.68 10.32 2.04
C LEU A 160 -5.63 11.53 2.21
N GLY A 161 -6.07 12.13 1.11
CA GLY A 161 -7.07 13.21 1.13
C GLY A 161 -8.43 12.79 1.66
N GLU A 162 -8.84 11.53 1.48
CA GLU A 162 -10.08 11.01 2.06
C GLU A 162 -9.98 10.93 3.59
N ILE A 163 -8.83 10.49 4.09
CA ILE A 163 -8.55 10.46 5.52
C ILE A 163 -8.50 11.89 6.09
N GLU A 164 -7.81 12.82 5.41
CA GLU A 164 -7.78 14.24 5.79
C GLU A 164 -9.20 14.84 5.84
N ASN A 165 -10.04 14.53 4.86
CA ASN A 165 -11.44 14.94 4.84
C ASN A 165 -12.26 14.39 6.02
N ALA A 166 -12.03 13.13 6.39
CA ALA A 166 -12.73 12.51 7.51
C ALA A 166 -12.29 13.14 8.84
N ILE A 167 -10.98 13.36 9.03
CA ILE A 167 -10.42 14.03 10.22
C ILE A 167 -10.92 15.47 10.31
N GLY A 168 -10.93 16.21 9.20
CA GLY A 168 -11.39 17.60 9.16
C GLY A 168 -12.86 17.80 9.52
N LYS A 169 -13.68 16.73 9.52
CA LYS A 169 -15.09 16.78 9.97
C LYS A 169 -15.26 16.54 11.48
N ILE A 170 -14.20 16.17 12.18
CA ILE A 170 -14.24 15.96 13.63
C ILE A 170 -14.33 17.31 14.33
N ASP A 171 -15.28 17.46 15.25
CA ASP A 171 -15.48 18.68 15.99
C ASP A 171 -14.21 19.06 16.79
N GLY A 172 -13.77 20.32 16.64
CA GLY A 172 -12.57 20.84 17.26
C GLY A 172 -11.29 20.71 16.43
N VAL A 173 -11.26 19.96 15.33
CA VAL A 173 -10.15 19.92 14.37
C VAL A 173 -10.23 21.15 13.45
N VAL A 174 -9.13 21.88 13.32
CA VAL A 174 -9.04 23.09 12.46
C VAL A 174 -8.33 22.79 11.15
N GLN A 175 -7.20 22.09 11.22
CA GLN A 175 -6.44 21.63 10.05
C GLN A 175 -5.91 20.25 10.32
N CYS A 176 -5.68 19.49 9.26
CA CYS A 176 -5.01 18.20 9.36
C CYS A 176 -4.13 17.93 8.14
N ALA A 177 -3.17 17.06 8.34
CA ALA A 177 -2.30 16.51 7.31
C ALA A 177 -2.08 15.03 7.58
N VAL A 178 -2.13 14.21 6.54
CA VAL A 178 -1.89 12.78 6.64
C VAL A 178 -0.71 12.39 5.74
N ILE A 179 0.19 11.59 6.28
CA ILE A 179 1.34 11.03 5.55
C ILE A 179 1.50 9.56 5.89
N VAL A 180 2.31 8.86 5.09
CA VAL A 180 2.72 7.49 5.39
C VAL A 180 4.21 7.47 5.72
N ARG A 181 4.58 6.78 6.79
CA ARG A 181 5.95 6.49 7.19
C ARG A 181 6.04 5.01 7.61
N ASP A 182 7.01 4.29 7.08
CA ASP A 182 7.25 2.88 7.43
C ASP A 182 5.98 2.00 7.38
N GLN A 183 5.14 2.20 6.34
CA GLN A 183 3.85 1.53 6.14
C GLN A 183 2.73 1.96 7.12
N TYR A 184 2.98 2.90 8.04
CA TYR A 184 1.99 3.42 8.97
C TYR A 184 1.38 4.74 8.49
N ILE A 185 0.07 4.88 8.61
CA ILE A 185 -0.64 6.13 8.37
C ILE A 185 -0.50 7.01 9.60
N CYS A 186 0.08 8.21 9.43
CA CYS A 186 0.31 9.19 10.48
C CYS A 186 -0.52 10.44 10.21
N ALA A 187 -1.38 10.80 11.14
CA ALA A 187 -2.21 11.99 11.08
C ALA A 187 -1.66 13.08 12.02
N PHE A 188 -1.50 14.28 11.48
CA PHE A 188 -1.13 15.49 12.22
C PHE A 188 -2.32 16.44 12.19
N TYR A 189 -2.71 17.03 13.30
CA TYR A 189 -3.87 17.91 13.35
C TYR A 189 -3.67 19.09 14.30
N THR A 190 -4.44 20.15 14.06
CA THR A 190 -4.45 21.37 14.89
C THR A 190 -5.86 21.63 15.40
N GLY A 191 -5.97 22.50 16.39
CA GLY A 191 -7.25 22.89 17.00
C GLY A 191 -7.35 22.42 18.45
N LYS A 192 -8.38 21.67 18.80
CA LYS A 192 -8.53 21.12 20.15
C LYS A 192 -7.78 19.79 20.26
N GLU A 193 -6.85 19.71 21.20
CA GLU A 193 -6.20 18.44 21.53
C GLU A 193 -7.23 17.44 22.03
N THR A 194 -7.25 16.28 21.38
CA THR A 194 -8.25 15.22 21.62
C THR A 194 -7.52 13.89 21.79
N GLU A 195 -7.99 13.05 22.68
CA GLU A 195 -7.42 11.72 22.88
C GLU A 195 -7.47 10.89 21.60
N GLU A 196 -6.36 10.22 21.26
CA GLU A 196 -6.26 9.36 20.09
C GLU A 196 -7.40 8.34 19.97
N LYS A 197 -7.76 7.73 21.13
CA LYS A 197 -8.84 6.75 21.22
C LYS A 197 -10.17 7.31 20.73
N ALA A 198 -10.49 8.56 21.06
CA ALA A 198 -11.70 9.22 20.63
C ALA A 198 -11.68 9.52 19.13
N LEU A 199 -10.54 10.02 18.60
CA LEU A 199 -10.35 10.27 17.16
C LEU A 199 -10.50 8.98 16.36
N ARG A 200 -9.84 7.92 16.78
CA ARG A 200 -9.87 6.60 16.17
C ARG A 200 -11.28 5.99 16.16
N SER A 201 -11.98 6.08 17.28
CA SER A 201 -13.37 5.59 17.41
C SER A 201 -14.33 6.29 16.44
N ILE A 202 -14.19 7.62 16.28
CA ILE A 202 -15.00 8.39 15.33
C ILE A 202 -14.67 7.96 13.90
N LEU A 203 -13.39 7.86 13.53
CA LEU A 203 -12.97 7.52 12.18
C LEU A 203 -13.36 6.09 11.77
N LYS A 204 -13.35 5.13 12.68
CA LYS A 204 -13.86 3.76 12.44
C LYS A 204 -15.32 3.69 12.02
N THR A 205 -16.12 4.72 12.27
CA THR A 205 -17.52 4.78 11.81
C THR A 205 -17.65 5.25 10.36
N THR A 206 -16.64 5.90 9.81
CA THR A 206 -16.68 6.56 8.50
C THR A 206 -15.66 6.03 7.50
N LEU A 207 -14.54 5.50 7.98
CA LEU A 207 -13.46 4.97 7.15
C LEU A 207 -13.35 3.45 7.28
N PRO A 208 -12.95 2.75 6.21
CA PRO A 208 -12.49 1.37 6.30
C PRO A 208 -11.34 1.26 7.30
N ARG A 209 -11.24 0.12 7.99
CA ARG A 209 -10.26 -0.10 9.05
C ARG A 209 -8.82 0.18 8.62
N TYR A 210 -8.43 -0.25 7.41
CA TYR A 210 -7.09 -0.05 6.86
C TYR A 210 -6.74 1.41 6.53
N MET A 211 -7.72 2.33 6.56
CA MET A 211 -7.53 3.78 6.35
C MET A 211 -7.47 4.58 7.66
N VAL A 212 -7.77 3.95 8.80
CA VAL A 212 -7.72 4.63 10.10
C VAL A 212 -6.26 4.87 10.48
N PRO A 213 -5.84 6.13 10.79
CA PRO A 213 -4.45 6.41 11.16
C PRO A 213 -3.95 5.60 12.35
N HIS A 214 -2.70 5.16 12.27
CA HIS A 214 -2.02 4.40 13.32
C HIS A 214 -1.50 5.32 14.43
N VAL A 215 -1.18 6.57 14.09
CA VAL A 215 -0.67 7.58 15.02
C VAL A 215 -1.35 8.90 14.75
N PHE A 216 -1.72 9.61 15.83
CA PHE A 216 -2.25 10.97 15.80
C PHE A 216 -1.33 11.89 16.57
N THR A 217 -0.88 12.97 15.94
CA THR A 217 -0.01 13.97 16.56
C THR A 217 -0.71 15.31 16.56
N TYR A 218 -0.99 15.84 17.75
CA TYR A 218 -1.47 17.19 17.91
C TYR A 218 -0.32 18.20 17.69
N MET A 219 -0.62 19.29 16.99
CA MET A 219 0.31 20.38 16.74
C MET A 219 -0.40 21.74 16.95
N GLU A 220 0.30 22.73 17.46
CA GLU A 220 -0.24 24.09 17.54
C GLU A 220 -0.45 24.69 16.13
N SER A 221 0.44 24.36 15.19
CA SER A 221 0.33 24.76 13.78
C SER A 221 1.00 23.76 12.88
N LEU A 222 0.47 23.55 11.67
CA LEU A 222 1.13 22.75 10.65
C LEU A 222 2.24 23.53 9.95
N PRO A 223 3.37 22.90 9.58
CA PRO A 223 4.44 23.58 8.87
C PRO A 223 4.01 23.97 7.45
N MET A 224 4.35 25.19 7.07
CA MET A 224 3.98 25.76 5.77
C MET A 224 5.23 26.12 4.97
N THR A 225 5.19 25.89 3.66
CA THR A 225 6.22 26.37 2.73
C THR A 225 6.17 27.90 2.61
N VAL A 226 7.23 28.50 2.05
CA VAL A 226 7.28 29.96 1.76
C VAL A 226 6.10 30.41 0.87
N SER A 227 5.55 29.52 0.05
CA SER A 227 4.39 29.80 -0.82
C SER A 227 3.04 29.62 -0.12
N GLY A 228 3.00 29.34 1.18
CA GLY A 228 1.78 29.16 1.96
C GLY A 228 1.08 27.80 1.75
N LYS A 229 1.79 26.80 1.22
CA LYS A 229 1.29 25.41 1.12
C LYS A 229 1.81 24.58 2.29
N LEU A 230 1.07 23.55 2.66
CA LEU A 230 1.52 22.57 3.66
C LEU A 230 2.85 21.92 3.28
N ASP A 231 3.83 21.98 4.17
CA ASP A 231 5.13 21.32 4.03
C ASP A 231 5.14 19.96 4.74
N ARG A 232 4.68 18.92 4.03
CA ARG A 232 4.65 17.56 4.59
C ARG A 232 6.02 16.99 4.95
N LYS A 233 7.11 17.53 4.37
CA LYS A 233 8.48 17.08 4.68
C LYS A 233 8.99 17.63 6.00
N ALA A 234 8.45 18.77 6.44
CA ALA A 234 8.79 19.40 7.70
C ALA A 234 7.94 18.91 8.89
N LEU A 235 7.02 17.95 8.66
CA LEU A 235 6.28 17.32 9.75
C LEU A 235 7.24 16.52 10.65
N PRO A 236 7.08 16.58 12.00
CA PRO A 236 7.97 15.93 12.95
C PRO A 236 8.02 14.42 12.74
N GLU A 237 9.13 13.80 13.15
CA GLU A 237 9.24 12.35 13.20
C GLU A 237 8.16 11.75 14.10
N THR A 238 7.69 10.58 13.75
CA THR A 238 6.63 9.86 14.47
C THR A 238 7.25 8.76 15.29
N ASP A 239 6.94 8.71 16.57
CA ASP A 239 7.36 7.61 17.44
C ASP A 239 6.36 6.45 17.31
N PHE A 240 6.80 5.37 16.68
CA PHE A 240 6.00 4.16 16.49
C PHE A 240 6.08 3.19 17.67
N THR A 241 6.96 3.44 18.65
CA THR A 241 7.08 2.57 19.84
C THR A 241 5.87 2.69 20.75
N SER A 242 5.12 3.80 20.63
CA SER A 242 3.93 4.11 21.39
C SER A 242 2.64 4.05 20.56
N ILE A 243 2.52 3.15 19.57
CA ILE A 243 1.23 2.95 18.90
C ILE A 243 0.23 2.57 20.00
N SER A 244 -0.60 3.54 20.39
CA SER A 244 -1.55 3.33 21.49
C SER A 244 -2.67 2.43 20.98
N THR A 245 -2.74 1.26 21.57
CA THR A 245 -3.86 0.35 21.40
C THR A 245 -5.05 0.85 22.21
N GLU A 246 -6.27 0.61 21.73
CA GLU A 246 -7.51 1.05 22.41
C GLU A 246 -7.71 0.38 23.75
N THR A 247 -6.95 -0.68 24.02
CA THR A 247 -7.07 -1.54 25.17
C THR A 247 -5.93 -1.31 26.17
N GLU A 248 -6.25 -1.31 27.45
CA GLU A 248 -5.23 -1.39 28.49
C GLU A 248 -4.44 -2.68 28.33
N TYR A 249 -3.10 -2.59 28.40
CA TYR A 249 -2.25 -3.76 28.26
C TYR A 249 -2.57 -4.78 29.34
N VAL A 250 -3.04 -5.95 28.95
CA VAL A 250 -3.23 -7.12 29.81
C VAL A 250 -2.23 -8.18 29.37
N ALA A 251 -1.36 -8.58 30.28
CA ALA A 251 -0.32 -9.57 30.01
C ALA A 251 -0.94 -10.96 29.74
N PRO A 252 -0.33 -11.75 28.83
CA PRO A 252 -0.74 -13.13 28.61
C PRO A 252 -0.49 -13.99 29.87
N GLU A 253 -1.47 -14.79 30.26
CA GLU A 253 -1.41 -15.63 31.47
C GLU A 253 -1.10 -17.10 31.12
N THR A 254 -1.79 -17.67 30.11
CA THR A 254 -1.58 -19.06 29.68
C THR A 254 -0.36 -19.20 28.78
N GLU A 255 0.14 -20.42 28.61
CA GLU A 255 1.27 -20.68 27.70
C GLU A 255 0.89 -20.43 26.24
N GLU A 256 -0.34 -20.75 25.85
CA GLU A 256 -0.89 -20.48 24.54
C GLU A 256 -0.95 -18.97 24.27
N GLU A 257 -1.48 -18.19 25.21
CA GLU A 257 -1.52 -16.72 25.09
C GLU A 257 -0.12 -16.12 24.99
N LYS A 258 0.87 -16.64 25.74
CA LYS A 258 2.27 -16.18 25.67
C LYS A 258 2.88 -16.45 24.30
N VAL A 259 2.77 -17.69 23.83
CA VAL A 259 3.29 -18.07 22.51
C VAL A 259 2.66 -17.23 21.40
N LEU A 260 1.35 -17.00 21.46
CA LEU A 260 0.62 -16.21 20.49
C LEU A 260 1.03 -14.73 20.53
N ALA A 261 1.06 -14.11 21.73
CA ALA A 261 1.46 -12.73 21.90
C ALA A 261 2.92 -12.48 21.49
N GLU A 262 3.85 -13.39 21.82
CA GLU A 262 5.25 -13.31 21.39
C GLU A 262 5.41 -13.46 19.88
N SER A 263 4.65 -14.37 19.25
CA SER A 263 4.68 -14.57 17.81
C SER A 263 4.13 -13.34 17.07
N ILE A 264 3.03 -12.77 17.56
CA ILE A 264 2.46 -11.53 17.02
C ILE A 264 3.45 -10.38 17.18
N ALA A 265 4.03 -10.17 18.37
CA ALA A 265 5.00 -9.12 18.59
C ALA A 265 6.20 -9.23 17.65
N ARG A 266 6.70 -10.46 17.39
CA ARG A 266 7.81 -10.73 16.47
C ARG A 266 7.45 -10.42 15.02
N VAL A 267 6.29 -10.89 14.54
CA VAL A 267 5.82 -10.67 13.17
C VAL A 267 5.54 -9.20 12.90
N LEU A 268 5.03 -8.48 13.89
CA LEU A 268 4.72 -7.07 13.78
C LEU A 268 5.93 -6.16 14.03
N GLY A 269 7.02 -6.69 14.63
CA GLY A 269 8.19 -5.90 15.00
C GLY A 269 7.93 -4.91 16.14
N ILE A 270 6.99 -5.22 17.05
CA ILE A 270 6.65 -4.41 18.22
C ILE A 270 7.19 -5.05 19.50
N GLU A 271 7.33 -4.26 20.56
CA GLU A 271 7.94 -4.72 21.80
C GLU A 271 7.09 -5.79 22.51
N ARG A 272 5.78 -5.59 22.57
CA ARG A 272 4.83 -6.48 23.24
C ARG A 272 3.41 -6.30 22.73
N VAL A 273 2.57 -7.28 23.02
CA VAL A 273 1.14 -7.28 22.68
C VAL A 273 0.35 -7.82 23.86
N GLY A 274 -0.77 -7.17 24.22
CA GLY A 274 -1.69 -7.61 25.26
C GLY A 274 -2.79 -8.52 24.73
N VAL A 275 -3.38 -9.38 25.59
CA VAL A 275 -4.36 -10.38 25.15
C VAL A 275 -5.68 -9.80 24.66
N HIS A 276 -6.04 -8.59 25.10
CA HIS A 276 -7.26 -7.90 24.66
C HIS A 276 -7.06 -6.99 23.44
N GLU A 277 -5.86 -6.98 22.87
CA GLU A 277 -5.58 -6.25 21.66
C GLU A 277 -6.03 -7.04 20.43
N ASN A 278 -6.47 -6.33 19.39
CA ASN A 278 -6.79 -6.97 18.12
C ASN A 278 -5.57 -6.96 17.21
N PHE A 279 -5.28 -8.09 16.55
CA PHE A 279 -4.13 -8.25 15.65
C PHE A 279 -4.00 -7.14 14.60
N PHE A 280 -5.12 -6.73 14.00
CA PHE A 280 -5.12 -5.68 12.97
C PHE A 280 -4.96 -4.27 13.56
N ASP A 281 -5.43 -4.03 14.78
CA ASP A 281 -5.30 -2.72 15.46
C ASP A 281 -3.88 -2.44 15.90
N VAL A 282 -3.10 -3.49 16.17
CA VAL A 282 -1.66 -3.39 16.51
C VAL A 282 -0.74 -3.40 15.29
N GLY A 283 -1.29 -3.29 14.07
CA GLY A 283 -0.51 -3.18 12.83
C GLY A 283 -0.39 -4.47 12.02
N GLY A 284 -1.22 -5.46 12.31
CA GLY A 284 -1.36 -6.66 11.50
C GLY A 284 -2.08 -6.40 10.18
N ASP A 285 -1.74 -7.17 9.17
CA ASP A 285 -2.37 -7.19 7.85
C ASP A 285 -2.51 -8.62 7.33
N SER A 286 -3.05 -8.79 6.12
CA SER A 286 -3.27 -10.12 5.54
C SER A 286 -1.96 -10.90 5.30
N LEU A 287 -0.85 -10.24 4.97
CA LEU A 287 0.44 -10.88 4.74
C LEU A 287 1.06 -11.30 6.07
N LYS A 288 1.05 -10.42 7.05
CA LYS A 288 1.50 -10.69 8.42
C LYS A 288 0.66 -11.76 9.11
N ALA A 289 -0.63 -11.88 8.77
CA ALA A 289 -1.47 -12.98 9.26
C ALA A 289 -0.99 -14.35 8.73
N ILE A 290 -0.56 -14.43 7.46
CA ILE A 290 0.01 -15.65 6.89
C ILE A 290 1.36 -15.97 7.54
N GLU A 291 2.20 -14.95 7.75
CA GLU A 291 3.50 -15.11 8.44
C GLU A 291 3.31 -15.59 9.88
N LEU A 292 2.32 -15.03 10.60
CA LEU A 292 1.95 -15.48 11.95
C LEU A 292 1.52 -16.95 11.97
N ILE A 293 0.71 -17.38 11.01
CA ILE A 293 0.29 -18.78 10.91
C ILE A 293 1.49 -19.71 10.72
N SER A 294 2.39 -19.35 9.80
CA SER A 294 3.61 -20.14 9.55
C SER A 294 4.48 -20.25 10.81
N GLU A 295 4.65 -19.14 11.54
CA GLU A 295 5.41 -19.14 12.79
C GLU A 295 4.75 -19.99 13.90
N LEU A 296 3.42 -19.96 13.99
CA LEU A 296 2.68 -20.77 14.97
C LEU A 296 2.70 -22.26 14.60
N GLU A 297 2.64 -22.60 13.31
CA GLU A 297 2.78 -23.98 12.82
C GLU A 297 4.17 -24.55 13.18
N ASP A 298 5.23 -23.76 13.02
CA ASP A 298 6.59 -24.15 13.43
C ASP A 298 6.71 -24.42 14.94
N LYS A 299 5.86 -23.81 15.75
CA LYS A 299 5.76 -24.03 17.20
C LYS A 299 4.76 -25.14 17.57
N GLY A 300 4.13 -25.79 16.59
CA GLY A 300 3.19 -26.90 16.78
C GLY A 300 1.73 -26.49 17.01
N TYR A 301 1.38 -25.23 16.76
CA TYR A 301 0.01 -24.72 16.86
C TYR A 301 -0.63 -24.63 15.47
N THR A 302 -1.91 -24.97 15.37
CA THR A 302 -2.67 -24.87 14.13
C THR A 302 -3.70 -23.77 14.23
N VAL A 303 -3.52 -22.70 13.47
CA VAL A 303 -4.45 -21.56 13.37
C VAL A 303 -4.86 -21.40 11.90
N VAL A 304 -6.15 -21.20 11.66
CA VAL A 304 -6.65 -20.95 10.30
C VAL A 304 -6.74 -19.44 10.04
N VAL A 305 -6.45 -19.03 8.81
CA VAL A 305 -6.50 -17.61 8.40
C VAL A 305 -7.81 -16.94 8.84
N LYS A 306 -8.94 -17.62 8.65
CA LYS A 306 -10.28 -17.13 9.00
C LYS A 306 -10.38 -16.75 10.49
N SER A 307 -9.79 -17.53 11.39
CA SER A 307 -9.83 -17.25 12.84
C SER A 307 -9.16 -15.91 13.17
N ILE A 308 -8.02 -15.58 12.53
CA ILE A 308 -7.33 -14.30 12.74
C ILE A 308 -8.21 -13.13 12.33
N PHE A 309 -8.96 -13.27 11.21
CA PHE A 309 -9.85 -12.21 10.72
C PHE A 309 -11.12 -12.04 11.55
N GLU A 310 -11.60 -13.12 12.17
CA GLU A 310 -12.85 -13.11 12.95
C GLU A 310 -12.61 -12.87 14.44
N ALA A 311 -11.39 -13.07 14.94
CA ALA A 311 -11.06 -12.86 16.35
C ALA A 311 -11.23 -11.38 16.74
N LYS A 312 -11.95 -11.17 17.84
CA LYS A 312 -12.15 -9.85 18.42
C LYS A 312 -10.84 -9.30 19.00
N ASP A 313 -10.09 -10.17 19.63
CA ASP A 313 -8.83 -9.90 20.32
C ASP A 313 -7.94 -11.15 20.27
N ILE A 314 -6.72 -11.02 20.78
CA ILE A 314 -5.74 -12.12 20.80
C ILE A 314 -6.20 -13.27 21.70
N GLN A 315 -6.92 -12.98 22.77
CA GLN A 315 -7.45 -14.02 23.68
C GLN A 315 -8.51 -14.90 23.02
N ALA A 316 -9.21 -14.37 22.01
CA ALA A 316 -10.25 -15.10 21.28
C ALA A 316 -9.68 -15.94 20.11
N LEU A 317 -8.40 -15.81 19.80
CA LEU A 317 -7.72 -16.51 18.71
C LEU A 317 -7.16 -17.85 19.21
#